data_90f000f89cca915712f9ab3b67d32e82
#
_entry.id   90f000f89cca915712f9ab3b67d32e82
#
_cell.length_a   1.000
_cell.length_b   1.000
_cell.length_c   1.000
_cell.angle_alpha   90.00
_cell.angle_beta   90.00
_cell.angle_gamma   90.00
#
_symmetry.space_group_name_H-M   'P 1'
#
loop_
_entity.id
_entity.type
_entity.pdbx_description
1 polymer ?
#
loop_
_entity_poly.entity_id
_entity_poly.type
_entity_poly.pdbx_seq_one_letter_code
_entity_poly.pdbx_strand_id
1 'polypeptide(L)'
;GGNIKSNFKFYKSSKKTSCKGNLSFNNLRLKTNNLVEDIKSDSIRFLCQGNNIIADTNNLNYGTLISDFKLNVPLNKNINNINLKGNLGYLDSLNPEIQLSGNIPYWVDKRGINFGKINSSFILNRTQLSNLNIFRKDKIRGFITAKGELKGEINKPDIKINFNVDYPHYKGIRIREIWEGEIKNQNNKYVVNMKNRYSPVPSFLTFNLDSKI
;
A
#
# COMPACT_ATOMS: atom_id res chain seq x y z
N GLY A 1 -12.79 11.72 15.93
CA GLY A 1 -12.55 13.14 16.31
C GLY A 1 -11.53 13.79 15.40
N GLY A 2 -11.37 15.09 15.51
CA GLY A 2 -10.42 15.89 14.73
C GLY A 2 -10.99 17.24 14.34
N ASN A 3 -10.15 18.13 13.81
CA ASN A 3 -10.53 19.45 13.35
C ASN A 3 -10.46 19.50 11.82
N ILE A 4 -11.49 20.08 11.20
CA ILE A 4 -11.56 20.26 9.77
C ILE A 4 -11.47 21.76 9.47
N LYS A 5 -10.55 22.15 8.57
CA LYS A 5 -10.46 23.49 8.02
C LYS A 5 -10.59 23.38 6.51
N SER A 6 -11.50 24.15 5.92
CA SER A 6 -11.73 24.11 4.48
C SER A 6 -11.85 25.52 3.91
N ASN A 7 -11.09 25.76 2.84
CA ASN A 7 -11.27 26.90 1.96
C ASN A 7 -11.04 26.41 0.53
N PHE A 8 -12.10 25.89 -0.09
CA PHE A 8 -12.00 25.19 -1.35
C PHE A 8 -12.99 25.76 -2.37
N LYS A 9 -12.50 26.11 -3.55
CA LYS A 9 -13.33 26.63 -4.65
C LYS A 9 -13.08 25.82 -5.91
N PHE A 10 -14.15 25.33 -6.51
CA PHE A 10 -14.12 24.67 -7.81
C PHE A 10 -14.65 25.57 -8.90
N TYR A 11 -13.97 25.56 -10.03
CA TYR A 11 -14.36 26.26 -11.24
C TYR A 11 -14.49 25.26 -12.38
N LYS A 12 -15.67 25.18 -12.98
CA LYS A 12 -15.93 24.33 -14.12
C LYS A 12 -16.32 25.19 -15.31
N SER A 13 -15.55 25.10 -16.39
CA SER A 13 -15.90 25.67 -17.69
C SER A 13 -16.12 24.57 -18.72
N SER A 14 -16.64 24.92 -19.89
CA SER A 14 -16.80 23.98 -21.01
C SER A 14 -15.47 23.30 -21.41
N LYS A 15 -14.34 23.97 -21.20
CA LYS A 15 -13.01 23.53 -21.65
C LYS A 15 -12.09 23.05 -20.52
N LYS A 16 -12.31 23.48 -19.28
CA LYS A 16 -11.35 23.23 -18.18
C LYS A 16 -12.06 23.09 -16.83
N THR A 17 -11.59 22.13 -16.04
CA THR A 17 -11.91 22.07 -14.61
C THR A 17 -10.69 22.55 -13.84
N SER A 18 -10.90 23.46 -12.91
CA SER A 18 -9.85 23.96 -12.05
C SER A 18 -10.36 24.17 -10.63
N CYS A 19 -9.46 24.23 -9.69
CA CYS A 19 -9.79 24.49 -8.31
C CYS A 19 -8.72 25.35 -7.65
N LYS A 20 -9.07 25.96 -6.55
CA LYS A 20 -8.14 26.71 -5.70
C LYS A 20 -8.55 26.55 -4.25
N GLY A 21 -7.56 26.36 -3.40
CA GLY A 21 -7.77 26.31 -1.96
C GLY A 21 -7.18 25.09 -1.30
N ASN A 22 -7.52 24.92 -0.04
CA ASN A 22 -7.07 23.83 0.77
C ASN A 22 -8.19 23.25 1.63
N LEU A 23 -8.06 21.96 1.94
CA LEU A 23 -8.84 21.24 2.93
C LEU A 23 -7.84 20.53 3.82
N SER A 24 -7.93 20.72 5.12
CA SER A 24 -7.08 20.01 6.06
C SER A 24 -7.89 19.39 7.19
N PHE A 25 -7.49 18.17 7.53
CA PHE A 25 -7.92 17.45 8.72
C PHE A 25 -6.73 17.40 9.67
N ASN A 26 -6.90 17.91 10.88
CA ASN A 26 -5.83 17.92 11.89
C ASN A 26 -6.26 17.09 13.08
N ASN A 27 -5.32 16.34 13.65
CA ASN A 27 -5.53 15.44 14.78
C ASN A 27 -6.68 14.45 14.50
N LEU A 28 -6.70 13.89 13.30
CA LEU A 28 -7.73 12.94 12.89
C LEU A 28 -7.63 11.66 13.69
N ARG A 29 -8.78 11.21 14.19
CA ARG A 29 -8.92 9.88 14.78
C ARG A 29 -10.20 9.23 14.25
N LEU A 30 -10.01 8.15 13.51
CA LEU A 30 -11.08 7.33 12.94
C LEU A 30 -11.12 5.99 13.68
N LYS A 31 -12.28 5.67 14.21
CA LYS A 31 -12.58 4.37 14.80
C LYS A 31 -13.70 3.72 14.01
N THR A 32 -13.48 2.50 13.56
CA THR A 32 -14.51 1.72 12.86
C THR A 32 -14.57 0.31 13.46
N ASN A 33 -15.74 -0.31 13.42
CA ASN A 33 -15.94 -1.66 13.95
C ASN A 33 -15.18 -2.74 13.17
N ASN A 34 -14.73 -2.40 11.95
CA ASN A 34 -14.01 -3.32 11.07
C ASN A 34 -12.49 -3.26 11.23
N LEU A 35 -11.97 -2.31 12.01
CA LEU A 35 -10.54 -2.15 12.25
C LEU A 35 -10.20 -2.51 13.70
N VAL A 36 -9.13 -3.27 13.88
CA VAL A 36 -8.64 -3.66 15.21
C VAL A 36 -8.05 -2.47 15.95
N GLU A 37 -7.41 -1.55 15.22
CA GLU A 37 -6.76 -0.36 15.77
C GLU A 37 -7.40 0.90 15.18
N ASP A 38 -7.32 2.01 15.92
CA ASP A 38 -7.74 3.31 15.41
C ASP A 38 -6.77 3.83 14.35
N ILE A 39 -7.29 4.45 13.29
CA ILE A 39 -6.47 5.24 12.37
C ILE A 39 -6.32 6.64 12.96
N LYS A 40 -5.08 7.10 13.11
CA LYS A 40 -4.75 8.44 13.59
C LYS A 40 -3.88 9.15 12.56
N SER A 41 -4.00 10.47 12.46
CA SER A 41 -3.10 11.28 11.65
C SER A 41 -2.96 12.66 12.25
N ASP A 42 -1.74 13.18 12.27
CA ASP A 42 -1.49 14.56 12.70
C ASP A 42 -2.09 15.54 11.71
N SER A 43 -1.94 15.26 10.43
CA SER A 43 -2.62 16.03 9.39
C SER A 43 -2.83 15.23 8.10
N ILE A 44 -3.99 15.46 7.48
CA ILE A 44 -4.26 15.10 6.09
C ILE A 44 -4.60 16.40 5.38
N ARG A 45 -3.84 16.73 4.35
CA ARG A 45 -4.01 17.97 3.60
C ARG A 45 -4.36 17.69 2.15
N PHE A 46 -5.29 18.44 1.65
CA PHE A 46 -5.64 18.51 0.23
C PHE A 46 -5.38 19.94 -0.23
N LEU A 47 -4.45 20.10 -1.15
CA LEU A 47 -4.14 21.38 -1.78
C LEU A 47 -4.62 21.32 -3.23
N CYS A 48 -5.47 22.25 -3.59
CA CYS A 48 -5.85 22.43 -4.99
C CYS A 48 -5.24 23.69 -5.57
N GLN A 49 -4.54 23.53 -6.67
CA GLN A 49 -3.94 24.61 -7.42
C GLN A 49 -4.05 24.37 -8.92
N GLY A 50 -4.88 25.20 -9.56
CA GLY A 50 -5.13 25.09 -10.99
C GLY A 50 -5.91 23.82 -11.34
N ASN A 51 -5.34 22.93 -12.08
CA ASN A 51 -5.94 21.65 -12.50
C ASN A 51 -5.40 20.44 -11.78
N ASN A 52 -4.82 20.62 -10.59
CA ASN A 52 -4.26 19.52 -9.78
C ASN A 52 -4.76 19.59 -8.35
N ILE A 53 -5.11 18.44 -7.80
CA ILE A 53 -5.27 18.23 -6.36
C ILE A 53 -4.10 17.40 -5.87
N ILE A 54 -3.39 17.92 -4.89
CA ILE A 54 -2.35 17.18 -4.18
C ILE A 54 -2.91 16.85 -2.80
N ALA A 55 -2.93 15.58 -2.46
CA ALA A 55 -3.22 15.14 -1.10
C ALA A 55 -1.94 14.61 -0.48
N ASP A 56 -1.68 15.00 0.75
CA ASP A 56 -0.58 14.46 1.56
C ASP A 56 -1.08 14.12 2.97
N THR A 57 -0.44 13.13 3.56
CA THR A 57 -0.65 12.76 4.96
C THR A 57 0.63 12.95 5.73
N ASN A 58 0.52 13.34 6.98
CA ASN A 58 1.63 13.38 7.91
C ASN A 58 1.30 12.51 9.12
N ASN A 59 2.19 11.57 9.42
CA ASN A 59 2.05 10.63 10.53
C ASN A 59 0.69 9.93 10.53
N LEU A 60 0.34 9.27 9.43
CA LEU A 60 -0.83 8.41 9.40
C LEU A 60 -0.50 7.10 10.12
N ASN A 61 -1.07 6.92 11.30
CA ASN A 61 -0.77 5.80 12.20
C ASN A 61 -1.90 4.77 12.19
N TYR A 62 -1.54 3.50 12.13
CA TYR A 62 -2.40 2.37 12.39
C TYR A 62 -1.67 1.41 13.33
N GLY A 63 -2.02 1.44 14.61
CA GLY A 63 -1.27 0.73 15.65
C GLY A 63 0.17 1.27 15.73
N THR A 64 1.14 0.40 15.51
CA THR A 64 2.58 0.74 15.49
C THR A 64 3.10 1.15 14.12
N LEU A 65 2.28 1.04 13.07
CA LEU A 65 2.64 1.44 11.71
C LEU A 65 2.46 2.94 11.55
N ILE A 66 3.48 3.59 10.98
CA ILE A 66 3.44 4.99 10.56
C ILE A 66 3.57 5.02 9.05
N SER A 67 2.76 5.83 8.42
CA SER A 67 2.79 6.00 6.97
C SER A 67 2.64 7.45 6.56
N ASP A 68 3.34 7.80 5.49
CA ASP A 68 3.19 9.06 4.79
C ASP A 68 2.81 8.76 3.34
N PHE A 69 1.72 9.35 2.88
CA PHE A 69 1.24 9.20 1.51
C PHE A 69 1.18 10.55 0.82
N LYS A 70 1.53 10.54 -0.45
CA LYS A 70 1.33 11.67 -1.35
C LYS A 70 0.58 11.20 -2.57
N LEU A 71 -0.52 11.87 -2.85
CA LEU A 71 -1.40 11.61 -3.98
C LEU A 71 -1.44 12.85 -4.86
N ASN A 72 -1.28 12.68 -6.16
CA ASN A 72 -1.47 13.74 -7.14
C ASN A 72 -2.61 13.36 -8.09
N VAL A 73 -3.65 14.18 -8.13
CA VAL A 73 -4.88 13.97 -8.89
C VAL A 73 -5.05 15.11 -9.91
N PRO A 74 -4.67 14.94 -11.17
CA PRO A 74 -4.93 15.91 -12.22
C PRO A 74 -6.43 16.02 -12.51
N LEU A 75 -6.93 17.22 -12.80
CA LEU A 75 -8.34 17.51 -13.09
C LEU A 75 -8.56 17.85 -14.59
N ASN A 76 -8.07 17.06 -15.48
CA ASN A 76 -8.27 17.26 -16.92
C ASN A 76 -9.57 16.60 -17.39
N LYS A 77 -10.09 17.00 -18.57
CA LYS A 77 -11.30 16.40 -19.13
C LYS A 77 -11.12 15.00 -19.69
N ASN A 78 -9.88 14.65 -20.07
CA ASN A 78 -9.52 13.38 -20.66
C ASN A 78 -9.14 12.37 -19.56
N ILE A 79 -8.64 11.22 -19.97
CA ILE A 79 -8.07 10.24 -19.05
C ILE A 79 -6.91 10.89 -18.27
N ASN A 80 -7.02 10.83 -16.97
CA ASN A 80 -6.02 11.35 -16.03
C ASN A 80 -5.35 10.20 -15.30
N ASN A 81 -4.17 10.45 -14.75
CA ASN A 81 -3.46 9.49 -13.93
C ASN A 81 -3.30 10.01 -12.51
N ILE A 82 -3.89 9.32 -11.57
CA ILE A 82 -3.62 9.52 -10.15
C ILE A 82 -2.27 8.90 -9.86
N ASN A 83 -1.32 9.70 -9.40
CA ASN A 83 -0.01 9.20 -8.96
C ASN A 83 0.00 9.09 -7.44
N LEU A 84 0.27 7.90 -6.93
CA LEU A 84 0.40 7.60 -5.52
C LEU A 84 1.87 7.31 -5.19
N LYS A 85 2.36 7.90 -4.13
CA LYS A 85 3.63 7.52 -3.47
C LYS A 85 3.38 7.41 -1.98
N GLY A 86 4.00 6.44 -1.34
CA GLY A 86 3.84 6.26 0.10
C GLY A 86 5.01 5.50 0.70
N ASN A 87 5.25 5.78 1.95
CA ASN A 87 6.21 5.09 2.79
C ASN A 87 5.48 4.59 4.03
N LEU A 88 5.75 3.35 4.42
CA LEU A 88 5.28 2.79 5.67
C LEU A 88 6.49 2.33 6.48
N GLY A 89 6.48 2.62 7.75
CA GLY A 89 7.51 2.17 8.70
C GLY A 89 6.91 1.88 10.06
N TYR A 90 7.75 1.49 10.99
CA TYR A 90 7.40 1.38 12.40
C TYR A 90 7.90 2.60 13.17
N LEU A 91 7.28 2.90 14.30
CA LEU A 91 7.52 4.10 15.11
C LEU A 91 9.03 4.33 15.42
N ASP A 92 9.79 3.23 15.53
CA ASP A 92 11.20 3.26 15.90
C ASP A 92 12.15 3.05 14.71
N SER A 93 11.63 3.07 13.48
CA SER A 93 12.41 2.82 12.26
C SER A 93 12.92 4.13 11.65
N LEU A 94 14.23 4.24 11.47
CA LEU A 94 14.87 5.39 10.80
C LEU A 94 14.61 5.41 9.28
N ASN A 95 14.28 4.27 8.69
CA ASN A 95 14.02 4.12 7.27
C ASN A 95 12.66 3.48 7.02
N PRO A 96 11.93 3.88 6.00
CA PRO A 96 10.67 3.24 5.65
C PRO A 96 10.92 1.77 5.27
N GLU A 97 10.17 0.87 5.90
CA GLU A 97 10.27 -0.56 5.61
C GLU A 97 9.58 -0.91 4.32
N ILE A 98 8.47 -0.22 4.00
CA ILE A 98 7.72 -0.41 2.77
C ILE A 98 7.65 0.91 2.01
N GLN A 99 8.01 0.86 0.74
CA GLN A 99 7.84 1.96 -0.20
C GLN A 99 6.81 1.56 -1.25
N LEU A 100 5.83 2.43 -1.45
CA LEU A 100 4.75 2.24 -2.41
C LEU A 100 4.84 3.28 -3.53
N SER A 101 4.59 2.85 -4.75
CA SER A 101 4.35 3.76 -5.86
C SER A 101 3.26 3.19 -6.76
N GLY A 102 2.41 4.06 -7.29
CA GLY A 102 1.30 3.61 -8.13
C GLY A 102 0.79 4.67 -9.07
N ASN A 103 0.18 4.19 -10.12
CA ASN A 103 -0.50 4.98 -11.12
C ASN A 103 -1.88 4.38 -11.39
N ILE A 104 -2.92 5.21 -11.27
CA ILE A 104 -4.31 4.79 -11.45
C ILE A 104 -4.93 5.73 -12.49
N PRO A 105 -5.15 5.27 -13.72
CA PRO A 105 -5.89 6.03 -14.71
C PRO A 105 -7.33 6.24 -14.27
N TYR A 106 -7.87 7.44 -14.47
CA TYR A 106 -9.28 7.71 -14.21
C TYR A 106 -9.86 8.71 -15.21
N TRP A 107 -11.16 8.69 -15.38
CA TRP A 107 -11.94 9.67 -16.13
C TRP A 107 -13.31 9.89 -15.48
N VAL A 108 -13.88 11.02 -15.77
CA VAL A 108 -15.20 11.36 -15.27
C VAL A 108 -16.16 11.47 -16.44
N ASP A 109 -17.24 10.74 -16.41
CA ASP A 109 -18.34 10.80 -17.37
C ASP A 109 -19.68 11.18 -16.70
N LYS A 110 -20.78 11.00 -17.42
CA LYS A 110 -22.12 11.29 -16.89
C LYS A 110 -22.56 10.35 -15.77
N ARG A 111 -21.93 9.17 -15.66
CA ARG A 111 -22.23 8.15 -14.66
C ARG A 111 -21.39 8.29 -13.40
N GLY A 112 -20.31 9.09 -13.45
CA GLY A 112 -19.45 9.34 -12.30
C GLY A 112 -17.98 9.19 -12.62
N ILE A 113 -17.21 8.76 -11.61
CA ILE A 113 -15.78 8.52 -11.71
C ILE A 113 -15.55 7.07 -12.10
N ASN A 114 -14.81 6.87 -13.16
CA ASN A 114 -14.39 5.57 -13.64
C ASN A 114 -12.88 5.43 -13.47
N PHE A 115 -12.41 4.20 -13.20
CA PHE A 115 -11.01 3.91 -13.04
C PHE A 115 -10.54 2.93 -14.13
N GLY A 116 -9.35 3.17 -14.65
CA GLY A 116 -8.68 2.26 -15.56
C GLY A 116 -7.85 1.21 -14.83
N LYS A 117 -7.01 0.54 -15.60
CA LYS A 117 -6.11 -0.48 -15.05
C LYS A 117 -5.04 0.16 -14.18
N ILE A 118 -4.94 -0.32 -12.95
CA ILE A 118 -3.89 0.12 -12.02
C ILE A 118 -2.54 -0.43 -12.43
N ASN A 119 -1.49 0.31 -12.11
CA ASN A 119 -0.13 -0.15 -12.17
C ASN A 119 0.61 0.42 -10.95
N SER A 120 0.84 -0.43 -9.98
CA SER A 120 1.51 -0.06 -8.74
C SER A 120 2.57 -1.08 -8.36
N SER A 121 3.54 -0.63 -7.60
CA SER A 121 4.62 -1.47 -7.09
C SER A 121 4.93 -1.12 -5.64
N PHE A 122 5.47 -2.08 -4.93
CA PHE A 122 6.02 -1.85 -3.60
C PHE A 122 7.36 -2.55 -3.44
N ILE A 123 8.16 -2.00 -2.55
CA ILE A 123 9.41 -2.58 -2.08
C ILE A 123 9.30 -2.69 -0.56
N LEU A 124 9.49 -3.89 -0.04
CA LEU A 124 9.69 -4.15 1.37
C LEU A 124 11.19 -4.30 1.58
N ASN A 125 11.79 -3.34 2.26
CA ASN A 125 13.18 -3.40 2.66
C ASN A 125 13.37 -4.49 3.72
N ARG A 126 14.62 -4.82 4.04
CA ARG A 126 14.93 -5.89 5.00
C ARG A 126 14.27 -5.63 6.35
N THR A 127 13.18 -6.33 6.61
CA THR A 127 12.27 -6.14 7.75
C THR A 127 12.24 -7.41 8.60
N GLN A 128 12.19 -7.27 9.92
CA GLN A 128 11.98 -8.42 10.80
C GLN A 128 10.55 -8.98 10.64
N LEU A 129 10.42 -10.28 10.44
CA LEU A 129 9.11 -10.95 10.32
C LEU A 129 8.22 -10.72 11.55
N SER A 130 8.82 -10.65 12.74
CA SER A 130 8.09 -10.35 13.98
C SER A 130 7.45 -8.96 14.02
N ASN A 131 7.92 -8.02 13.22
CA ASN A 131 7.36 -6.69 13.10
C ASN A 131 6.11 -6.67 12.21
N LEU A 132 5.95 -7.64 11.33
CA LEU A 132 4.75 -7.79 10.52
C LEU A 132 3.65 -8.42 11.37
N ASN A 133 2.55 -7.71 11.57
CA ASN A 133 1.45 -8.12 12.46
C ASN A 133 0.91 -9.53 12.16
N ILE A 134 0.95 -9.96 10.90
CA ILE A 134 0.52 -11.29 10.46
C ILE A 134 1.34 -12.42 11.06
N PHE A 135 2.63 -12.18 11.38
CA PHE A 135 3.55 -13.20 11.92
C PHE A 135 3.80 -13.07 13.43
N ARG A 136 3.29 -12.00 14.05
CA ARG A 136 3.53 -11.70 15.47
C ARG A 136 2.95 -12.76 16.40
N LYS A 137 1.76 -13.26 16.11
CA LYS A 137 1.06 -14.28 16.92
C LYS A 137 1.81 -15.61 16.90
N ASP A 138 2.37 -15.98 15.76
CA ASP A 138 3.04 -17.26 15.56
C ASP A 138 4.50 -17.27 16.01
N LYS A 139 5.00 -16.16 16.56
CA LYS A 139 6.40 -16.00 17.01
C LYS A 139 7.42 -16.33 15.91
N ILE A 140 7.06 -16.06 14.66
CA ILE A 140 7.96 -16.23 13.52
C ILE A 140 8.98 -15.09 13.55
N ARG A 141 10.26 -15.46 13.46
CA ARG A 141 11.38 -14.52 13.42
C ARG A 141 12.17 -14.72 12.13
N GLY A 142 13.12 -13.85 11.86
CA GLY A 142 13.91 -13.80 10.65
C GLY A 142 13.71 -12.47 9.94
N PHE A 143 14.27 -12.34 8.76
CA PHE A 143 14.15 -11.13 7.96
C PHE A 143 13.50 -11.44 6.62
N ILE A 144 12.73 -10.52 6.13
CA ILE A 144 12.11 -10.59 4.81
C ILE A 144 12.47 -9.36 3.98
N THR A 145 12.74 -9.58 2.72
CA THR A 145 12.74 -8.55 1.68
C THR A 145 11.74 -8.95 0.62
N ALA A 146 11.02 -7.99 0.04
CA ALA A 146 10.09 -8.30 -1.02
C ALA A 146 9.99 -7.15 -2.03
N LYS A 147 9.62 -7.51 -3.27
CA LYS A 147 9.21 -6.59 -4.31
C LYS A 147 7.93 -7.10 -4.91
N GLY A 148 6.94 -6.24 -5.02
CA GLY A 148 5.65 -6.62 -5.56
C GLY A 148 5.13 -5.64 -6.58
N GLU A 149 4.27 -6.14 -7.46
CA GLU A 149 3.53 -5.40 -8.46
C GLU A 149 2.06 -5.73 -8.37
N LEU A 150 1.23 -4.71 -8.56
CA LEU A 150 -0.21 -4.79 -8.67
C LEU A 150 -0.61 -4.20 -10.01
N LYS A 151 -1.21 -4.99 -10.88
CA LYS A 151 -1.60 -4.56 -12.23
C LYS A 151 -3.03 -5.00 -12.55
N GLY A 152 -3.70 -4.28 -13.45
CA GLY A 152 -5.01 -4.70 -13.93
C GLY A 152 -6.17 -3.90 -13.32
N GLU A 153 -7.36 -4.49 -13.27
CA GLU A 153 -8.56 -3.83 -12.79
C GLU A 153 -8.53 -3.65 -11.26
N ILE A 154 -9.04 -2.50 -10.78
CA ILE A 154 -9.06 -2.19 -9.34
C ILE A 154 -9.76 -3.27 -8.51
N ASN A 155 -10.85 -3.81 -9.03
CA ASN A 155 -11.65 -4.82 -8.31
C ASN A 155 -11.05 -6.22 -8.36
N LYS A 156 -10.11 -6.46 -9.28
CA LYS A 156 -9.47 -7.77 -9.48
C LYS A 156 -8.05 -7.59 -10.01
N PRO A 157 -7.14 -7.06 -9.20
CA PRO A 157 -5.78 -6.84 -9.64
C PRO A 157 -4.98 -8.14 -9.74
N ASP A 158 -4.12 -8.20 -10.73
CA ASP A 158 -3.07 -9.21 -10.80
C ASP A 158 -1.95 -8.84 -9.84
N ILE A 159 -1.62 -9.76 -8.96
CA ILE A 159 -0.60 -9.58 -7.92
C ILE A 159 0.59 -10.48 -8.24
N LYS A 160 1.77 -9.90 -8.24
CA LYS A 160 3.03 -10.64 -8.32
C LYS A 160 3.98 -10.10 -7.25
N ILE A 161 4.43 -10.98 -6.35
CA ILE A 161 5.37 -10.63 -5.27
C ILE A 161 6.52 -11.61 -5.32
N ASN A 162 7.74 -11.10 -5.39
CA ASN A 162 8.95 -11.88 -5.17
C ASN A 162 9.51 -11.53 -3.80
N PHE A 163 9.92 -12.51 -3.03
CA PHE A 163 10.42 -12.29 -1.68
C PHE A 163 11.58 -13.22 -1.33
N ASN A 164 12.40 -12.77 -0.40
CA ASN A 164 13.44 -13.58 0.23
C ASN A 164 13.22 -13.57 1.74
N VAL A 165 13.37 -14.73 2.36
CA VAL A 165 13.31 -14.88 3.82
C VAL A 165 14.66 -15.39 4.30
N ASP A 166 15.33 -14.58 5.12
CA ASP A 166 16.64 -14.90 5.68
C ASP A 166 16.46 -15.48 7.08
N TYR A 167 17.03 -16.65 7.29
CA TYR A 167 17.13 -17.30 8.59
C TYR A 167 15.80 -17.38 9.36
N PRO A 168 14.74 -17.95 8.76
CA PRO A 168 13.47 -18.06 9.43
C PRO A 168 13.60 -18.90 10.71
N HIS A 169 12.89 -18.47 11.75
CA HIS A 169 12.87 -19.13 13.04
C HIS A 169 11.41 -19.28 13.50
N TYR A 170 10.99 -20.50 13.75
CA TYR A 170 9.64 -20.82 14.17
C TYR A 170 9.64 -21.79 15.35
N LYS A 171 8.94 -21.46 16.42
CA LYS A 171 8.79 -22.31 17.62
C LYS A 171 10.11 -22.90 18.16
N GLY A 172 11.19 -22.11 18.17
CA GLY A 172 12.50 -22.55 18.66
C GLY A 172 13.38 -23.22 17.60
N ILE A 173 12.83 -23.58 16.45
CA ILE A 173 13.60 -24.19 15.35
C ILE A 173 14.17 -23.07 14.48
N ARG A 174 15.47 -22.99 14.38
CA ARG A 174 16.18 -22.04 13.51
C ARG A 174 16.57 -22.72 12.22
N ILE A 175 16.07 -22.19 11.10
CA ILE A 175 16.44 -22.62 9.77
C ILE A 175 17.59 -21.72 9.29
N ARG A 176 18.78 -22.28 9.09
CA ARG A 176 19.99 -21.50 8.70
C ARG A 176 20.10 -21.26 7.20
N GLU A 177 18.98 -21.13 6.54
CA GLU A 177 18.89 -21.07 5.09
C GLU A 177 18.16 -19.81 4.63
N ILE A 178 18.43 -19.40 3.40
CA ILE A 178 17.71 -18.35 2.72
C ILE A 178 16.69 -19.00 1.79
N TRP A 179 15.45 -18.58 1.92
CA TRP A 179 14.35 -19.02 1.09
C TRP A 179 13.94 -17.92 0.13
N GLU A 180 13.85 -18.26 -1.15
CA GLU A 180 13.32 -17.40 -2.19
C GLU A 180 11.89 -17.82 -2.52
N GLY A 181 10.99 -16.87 -2.71
CA GLY A 181 9.62 -17.19 -3.01
C GLY A 181 8.96 -16.20 -3.97
N GLU A 182 7.87 -16.68 -4.53
CA GLU A 182 7.00 -15.90 -5.40
C GLU A 182 5.55 -16.13 -4.98
N ILE A 183 4.79 -15.04 -4.93
CA ILE A 183 3.33 -15.06 -4.77
C ILE A 183 2.71 -14.55 -6.06
N LYS A 184 1.80 -15.31 -6.63
CA LYS A 184 1.01 -14.93 -7.81
C LYS A 184 -0.46 -15.17 -7.58
N ASN A 185 -1.28 -14.33 -8.17
CA ASN A 185 -2.70 -14.60 -8.31
C ASN A 185 -2.94 -15.48 -9.55
N GLN A 186 -3.55 -16.65 -9.35
CA GLN A 186 -3.93 -17.57 -10.43
C GLN A 186 -5.34 -18.11 -10.15
N ASN A 187 -6.27 -17.90 -11.09
CA ASN A 187 -7.64 -18.43 -11.00
C ASN A 187 -8.35 -18.11 -9.66
N ASN A 188 -8.30 -16.87 -9.21
CA ASN A 188 -8.83 -16.40 -7.93
C ASN A 188 -8.21 -17.05 -6.68
N LYS A 189 -7.04 -17.63 -6.80
CA LYS A 189 -6.24 -18.17 -5.71
C LYS A 189 -4.87 -17.51 -5.69
N TYR A 190 -4.32 -17.36 -4.50
CA TYR A 190 -2.92 -16.96 -4.36
C TYR A 190 -2.08 -18.25 -4.30
N VAL A 191 -1.15 -18.37 -5.24
CA VAL A 191 -0.17 -19.46 -5.27
C VAL A 191 1.14 -18.92 -4.73
N VAL A 192 1.65 -19.56 -3.68
CA VAL A 192 2.93 -19.25 -3.07
C VAL A 192 3.89 -20.37 -3.40
N ASN A 193 4.93 -20.06 -4.14
CA ASN A 193 6.02 -20.99 -4.44
C ASN A 193 7.26 -20.55 -3.67
N MET A 194 7.91 -21.49 -2.97
CA MET A 194 9.14 -21.22 -2.23
C MET A 194 10.17 -22.28 -2.55
N LYS A 195 11.44 -21.88 -2.64
CA LYS A 195 12.58 -22.76 -2.77
C LYS A 195 13.71 -22.32 -1.85
N ASN A 196 14.50 -23.28 -1.41
CA ASN A 196 15.75 -23.00 -0.73
C ASN A 196 16.80 -22.56 -1.75
N ARG A 197 17.50 -21.47 -1.46
CA ARG A 197 18.50 -20.88 -2.36
C ARG A 197 19.75 -21.74 -2.51
N TYR A 198 20.16 -22.42 -1.47
CA TYR A 198 21.45 -23.10 -1.40
C TYR A 198 21.35 -24.63 -1.28
N SER A 199 20.15 -25.19 -1.31
CA SER A 199 20.01 -26.65 -1.26
C SER A 199 20.44 -27.29 -2.57
N PRO A 200 21.38 -28.27 -2.56
CA PRO A 200 21.70 -29.04 -3.74
C PRO A 200 20.51 -29.90 -4.21
N VAL A 201 19.57 -30.19 -3.32
CA VAL A 201 18.29 -30.81 -3.64
C VAL A 201 17.22 -29.72 -3.60
N PRO A 202 16.58 -29.37 -4.73
CA PRO A 202 15.57 -28.34 -4.74
C PRO A 202 14.41 -28.73 -3.85
N SER A 203 14.27 -28.04 -2.73
CA SER A 203 13.10 -28.15 -1.86
C SER A 203 12.07 -27.12 -2.34
N PHE A 204 10.95 -27.59 -2.89
CA PHE A 204 9.86 -26.74 -3.32
C PHE A 204 8.71 -26.88 -2.33
N LEU A 205 8.18 -25.74 -1.91
CA LEU A 205 6.93 -25.66 -1.14
C LEU A 205 5.93 -24.84 -1.96
N THR A 206 4.78 -25.44 -2.23
CA THR A 206 3.68 -24.76 -2.91
C THR A 206 2.48 -24.71 -1.99
N PHE A 207 1.95 -23.51 -1.77
CA PHE A 207 0.74 -23.29 -0.98
C PHE A 207 -0.30 -22.61 -1.87
N ASN A 208 -1.53 -23.10 -1.82
CA ASN A 208 -2.68 -22.46 -2.43
C ASN A 208 -3.52 -21.82 -1.33
N LEU A 209 -3.68 -20.51 -1.41
CA LEU A 209 -4.48 -19.73 -0.47
C LEU A 209 -5.73 -19.23 -1.20
N ASP A 210 -6.91 -19.56 -0.68
CA ASP A 210 -8.16 -19.04 -1.23
C ASP A 210 -8.26 -17.54 -0.95
N SER A 211 -8.44 -16.75 -2.00
CA SER A 211 -8.75 -15.32 -1.85
C SER A 211 -10.23 -15.18 -1.49
N LYS A 212 -10.57 -15.28 -0.22
CA LYS A 212 -11.85 -14.77 0.28
C LYS A 212 -11.62 -13.29 0.63
N ILE A 213 -12.01 -12.43 -0.27
CA ILE A 213 -12.19 -10.99 -0.02
C ILE A 213 -13.69 -10.73 -0.03
#